data_f3290fde285ccc8d950fd4c9c13e850a
#
_entry.id   f3290fde285ccc8d950fd4c9c13e850a
#
_cell.length_a   1.000
_cell.length_b   1.000
_cell.length_c   1.000
_cell.angle_alpha   90.00
_cell.angle_beta   90.00
_cell.angle_gamma   90.00
#
_symmetry.space_group_name_H-M   'P 1'
#
loop_
_entity.id
_entity.type
_entity.pdbx_description
1 polymer ?
#
loop_
_entity_poly.entity_id
_entity_poly.type
_entity_poly.pdbx_seq_one_letter_code
_entity_poly.pdbx_strand_id
1 'polypeptide(L)'
;ANFIRGDGFERGDFEINDLGQTANDLLYSISNDQALYNGYALHLNSNGLGSVKTVEHIPFEYVRLGLADQKGRIRDVRVSNNWENNNDAMLPRPETNATRYLLFNDKRNGEEAMTTGRGMVFYSTPKMNEYPLSTIDAIIETCQSDNEMQKFELGNITNGFLSMSIFKYPSSGDSEEQEEAIRAKLNGLKGSLNANSIIVVGVDEDNENVSNLVEQVPANNNDSLFINCTLNVKNRILQNFACPNSLLGMLPSGAIFTATQLADDYTYMNLRTKDIRNGI
;
A
#
# COMPACT_ATOMS: atom_id res chain seq x y z
N ALA A 1 4.79 12.29 -25.29
CA ALA A 1 6.14 12.74 -24.94
C ALA A 1 6.35 14.26 -25.06
N ASN A 2 5.51 14.98 -25.81
CA ASN A 2 5.62 16.44 -25.95
C ASN A 2 4.88 17.26 -24.89
N PHE A 3 4.10 16.61 -24.04
CA PHE A 3 3.30 17.27 -22.98
C PHE A 3 4.14 17.85 -21.84
N ILE A 4 5.35 17.36 -21.64
CA ILE A 4 6.18 17.63 -20.44
C ILE A 4 7.36 18.54 -20.74
N ARG A 5 7.58 18.94 -22.00
CA ARG A 5 8.69 19.82 -22.35
C ARG A 5 8.27 21.29 -22.25
N GLY A 6 8.64 21.95 -21.18
CA GLY A 6 8.66 23.40 -20.96
C GLY A 6 7.36 24.08 -21.41
N ASP A 7 6.79 25.03 -20.86
CA ASP A 7 5.53 25.70 -21.19
C ASP A 7 4.25 24.83 -21.03
N GLY A 8 4.37 23.62 -20.50
CA GLY A 8 3.37 22.55 -20.60
C GLY A 8 2.15 22.67 -19.69
N PHE A 9 2.16 23.55 -18.69
CA PHE A 9 0.99 23.69 -17.81
C PHE A 9 -0.22 24.29 -18.53
N GLU A 10 0.00 25.19 -19.47
CA GLU A 10 -1.10 25.77 -20.27
C GLU A 10 -1.62 24.83 -21.36
N ARG A 11 -0.84 23.82 -21.76
CA ARG A 11 -1.24 22.87 -22.82
C ARG A 11 -1.91 21.59 -22.30
N GLY A 12 -1.87 21.33 -20.99
CA GLY A 12 -2.48 20.17 -20.37
C GLY A 12 -3.96 20.31 -20.04
N ASP A 13 -4.54 21.48 -20.18
CA ASP A 13 -5.93 21.78 -19.81
C ASP A 13 -6.98 21.43 -20.88
N PHE A 14 -6.58 20.75 -21.97
CA PHE A 14 -7.53 20.28 -22.95
C PHE A 14 -8.16 18.96 -22.52
N GLU A 15 -9.44 18.82 -22.78
CA GLU A 15 -10.20 17.59 -22.50
C GLU A 15 -9.74 16.46 -23.42
N ILE A 16 -9.50 15.29 -22.83
CA ILE A 16 -8.99 14.10 -23.51
C ILE A 16 -10.04 13.01 -23.68
N ASN A 17 -11.17 13.14 -23.01
CA ASN A 17 -12.28 12.19 -23.09
C ASN A 17 -13.62 12.88 -22.85
N ASP A 18 -14.71 12.11 -23.08
CA ASP A 18 -16.09 12.59 -22.92
C ASP A 18 -16.51 12.78 -21.45
N LEU A 19 -15.65 12.44 -20.50
CA LEU A 19 -15.86 12.65 -19.07
C LEU A 19 -15.37 14.02 -18.57
N GLY A 20 -14.83 14.85 -19.46
CA GLY A 20 -14.29 16.17 -19.13
C GLY A 20 -12.96 16.13 -18.41
N GLN A 21 -12.24 15.01 -18.47
CA GLN A 21 -10.91 14.90 -17.87
C GLN A 21 -9.86 15.58 -18.75
N THR A 22 -8.94 16.27 -18.11
CA THR A 22 -7.80 16.91 -18.77
C THR A 22 -6.59 15.97 -18.87
N ALA A 23 -5.62 16.34 -19.72
CA ALA A 23 -4.37 15.61 -19.80
C ALA A 23 -3.61 15.62 -18.45
N ASN A 24 -3.74 16.69 -17.65
CA ASN A 24 -3.14 16.79 -16.33
C ASN A 24 -3.77 15.79 -15.34
N ASP A 25 -5.11 15.60 -15.37
CA ASP A 25 -5.79 14.61 -14.55
C ASP A 25 -5.34 13.18 -14.89
N LEU A 26 -5.18 12.92 -16.19
CA LEU A 26 -4.65 11.64 -16.66
C LEU A 26 -3.22 11.40 -16.17
N LEU A 27 -2.33 12.38 -16.30
CA LEU A 27 -0.95 12.30 -15.83
C LEU A 27 -0.86 12.08 -14.31
N TYR A 28 -1.74 12.73 -13.56
CA TYR A 28 -1.83 12.51 -12.12
C TYR A 28 -2.19 11.06 -11.79
N SER A 29 -3.21 10.51 -12.45
CA SER A 29 -3.65 9.13 -12.27
C SER A 29 -2.57 8.11 -12.66
N ILE A 30 -1.89 8.33 -13.80
CA ILE A 30 -0.75 7.52 -14.24
C ILE A 30 0.39 7.57 -13.21
N SER A 31 0.70 8.76 -12.69
CA SER A 31 1.78 8.93 -11.72
C SER A 31 1.50 8.20 -10.41
N ASN A 32 0.24 8.19 -9.96
CA ASN A 32 -0.18 7.44 -8.80
C ASN A 32 0.00 5.93 -9.00
N ASP A 33 -0.50 5.39 -10.11
CA ASP A 33 -0.36 3.96 -10.40
C ASP A 33 1.11 3.57 -10.56
N GLN A 34 1.90 4.40 -11.24
CA GLN A 34 3.34 4.19 -11.40
C GLN A 34 4.07 4.18 -10.05
N ALA A 35 3.68 5.05 -9.11
CA ALA A 35 4.29 5.12 -7.79
C ALA A 35 3.92 3.92 -6.91
N LEU A 36 2.66 3.47 -6.98
CA LEU A 36 2.14 2.37 -6.16
C LEU A 36 2.51 1.00 -6.72
N TYR A 37 2.30 0.81 -8.02
CA TYR A 37 2.35 -0.51 -8.65
C TYR A 37 3.53 -0.69 -9.60
N ASN A 38 4.30 0.36 -9.85
CA ASN A 38 5.38 0.37 -10.86
C ASN A 38 4.87 0.01 -12.27
N GLY A 39 3.65 0.42 -12.58
CA GLY A 39 2.99 0.21 -13.87
C GLY A 39 1.69 0.97 -13.95
N TYR A 40 1.15 1.14 -15.16
CA TYR A 40 -0.13 1.79 -15.40
C TYR A 40 -0.82 1.22 -16.63
N ALA A 41 -2.13 1.46 -16.74
CA ALA A 41 -2.95 1.01 -17.85
C ALA A 41 -3.86 2.12 -18.36
N LEU A 42 -3.98 2.23 -19.69
CA LEU A 42 -4.81 3.22 -20.36
C LEU A 42 -5.74 2.53 -21.36
N HIS A 43 -7.00 2.89 -21.34
CA HIS A 43 -7.93 2.52 -22.40
C HIS A 43 -7.84 3.53 -23.53
N LEU A 44 -7.54 3.03 -24.70
CA LEU A 44 -7.44 3.81 -25.94
C LEU A 44 -8.65 3.49 -26.82
N ASN A 45 -9.55 4.42 -26.93
CA ASN A 45 -10.72 4.27 -27.77
C ASN A 45 -10.44 4.89 -29.14
N SER A 46 -10.58 4.09 -30.20
CA SER A 46 -10.30 4.52 -31.57
C SER A 46 -11.56 4.66 -32.40
N ASN A 47 -11.56 5.58 -33.34
CA ASN A 47 -12.60 5.67 -34.36
C ASN A 47 -12.46 4.52 -35.38
N GLY A 48 -13.46 4.33 -36.25
CA GLY A 48 -13.45 3.33 -37.29
C GLY A 48 -12.32 3.48 -38.33
N LEU A 49 -11.55 4.56 -38.28
CA LEU A 49 -10.37 4.82 -39.12
C LEU A 49 -9.05 4.49 -38.39
N GLY A 50 -9.12 3.98 -37.16
CA GLY A 50 -7.95 3.60 -36.37
C GLY A 50 -7.24 4.75 -35.65
N SER A 51 -7.78 5.96 -35.69
CA SER A 51 -7.23 7.09 -34.92
C SER A 51 -7.77 7.06 -33.50
N VAL A 52 -6.88 7.21 -32.49
CA VAL A 52 -7.28 7.31 -31.08
C VAL A 52 -8.08 8.60 -30.88
N LYS A 53 -9.29 8.49 -30.36
CA LYS A 53 -10.22 9.58 -30.06
C LYS A 53 -10.19 10.01 -28.62
N THR A 54 -10.29 9.01 -27.72
CA THR A 54 -10.32 9.26 -26.28
C THR A 54 -9.32 8.36 -25.58
N VAL A 55 -8.78 8.87 -24.49
CA VAL A 55 -7.88 8.13 -23.61
C VAL A 55 -8.46 8.18 -22.20
N GLU A 56 -8.57 7.03 -21.57
CA GLU A 56 -9.12 6.89 -20.22
C GLU A 56 -8.16 6.10 -19.35
N HIS A 57 -7.99 6.52 -18.11
CA HIS A 57 -7.22 5.78 -17.13
C HIS A 57 -8.01 4.57 -16.64
N ILE A 58 -7.37 3.40 -16.59
CA ILE A 58 -7.89 2.20 -15.92
C ILE A 58 -7.04 2.00 -14.66
N PRO A 59 -7.64 1.98 -13.45
CA PRO A 59 -6.90 1.66 -12.24
C PRO A 59 -6.15 0.35 -12.40
N PHE A 60 -4.84 0.37 -12.16
CA PHE A 60 -3.96 -0.76 -12.46
C PHE A 60 -4.36 -2.04 -11.71
N GLU A 61 -4.93 -1.90 -10.52
CA GLU A 61 -5.46 -3.00 -9.72
C GLU A 61 -6.62 -3.76 -10.37
N TYR A 62 -7.34 -3.12 -11.31
CA TYR A 62 -8.45 -3.74 -12.04
C TYR A 62 -7.99 -4.56 -13.25
N VAL A 63 -6.74 -4.45 -13.63
CA VAL A 63 -6.20 -5.08 -14.84
C VAL A 63 -5.51 -6.40 -14.52
N ARG A 64 -5.84 -7.44 -15.28
CA ARG A 64 -5.12 -8.72 -15.25
C ARG A 64 -4.73 -9.10 -16.67
N LEU A 65 -3.52 -9.57 -16.83
CA LEU A 65 -3.02 -10.07 -18.11
C LEU A 65 -3.77 -11.34 -18.51
N GLY A 66 -4.05 -11.47 -19.79
CA GLY A 66 -4.62 -12.70 -20.36
C GLY A 66 -3.61 -13.84 -20.38
N LEU A 67 -4.04 -14.99 -20.88
CA LEU A 67 -3.17 -16.15 -21.00
C LEU A 67 -2.14 -15.94 -22.12
N ALA A 68 -0.90 -16.35 -21.85
CA ALA A 68 0.16 -16.33 -22.84
C ALA A 68 -0.10 -17.39 -23.95
N ASP A 69 0.23 -17.05 -25.19
CA ASP A 69 0.21 -17.99 -26.31
C ASP A 69 1.36 -19.02 -26.18
N GLN A 70 1.40 -20.01 -27.09
CA GLN A 70 2.45 -21.05 -27.11
C GLN A 70 3.88 -20.48 -27.22
N LYS A 71 4.02 -19.21 -27.59
CA LYS A 71 5.30 -18.50 -27.69
C LYS A 71 5.55 -17.58 -26.48
N GLY A 72 4.76 -17.70 -25.42
CA GLY A 72 4.87 -16.90 -24.20
C GLY A 72 4.39 -15.45 -24.36
N ARG A 73 3.62 -15.10 -25.40
CA ARG A 73 3.17 -13.74 -25.66
C ARG A 73 1.73 -13.54 -25.22
N ILE A 74 1.48 -12.48 -24.49
CA ILE A 74 0.16 -12.08 -24.03
C ILE A 74 -0.42 -11.08 -25.04
N ARG A 75 -1.65 -11.31 -25.48
CA ARG A 75 -2.34 -10.49 -26.49
C ARG A 75 -3.48 -9.65 -25.92
N ASP A 76 -4.01 -10.04 -24.80
CA ASP A 76 -5.19 -9.41 -24.20
C ASP A 76 -5.03 -9.22 -22.71
N VAL A 77 -5.85 -8.34 -22.18
CA VAL A 77 -6.03 -8.09 -20.76
C VAL A 77 -7.49 -8.25 -20.39
N ARG A 78 -7.71 -8.53 -19.13
CA ARG A 78 -9.04 -8.57 -18.50
C ARG A 78 -9.14 -7.42 -17.51
N VAL A 79 -10.24 -6.72 -17.52
CA VAL A 79 -10.53 -5.60 -16.62
C VAL A 79 -11.77 -5.92 -15.81
N SER A 80 -11.66 -5.88 -14.49
CA SER A 80 -12.76 -6.06 -13.55
C SER A 80 -12.50 -5.26 -12.28
N ASN A 81 -13.53 -4.69 -11.72
CA ASN A 81 -13.46 -4.02 -10.42
C ASN A 81 -13.63 -4.99 -9.23
N ASN A 82 -13.92 -6.26 -9.50
CA ASN A 82 -14.11 -7.28 -8.46
C ASN A 82 -13.50 -8.62 -8.91
N TRP A 83 -12.27 -8.86 -8.49
CA TRP A 83 -11.53 -10.08 -8.81
C TRP A 83 -11.81 -11.22 -7.82
N GLU A 84 -12.28 -10.95 -6.61
CA GLU A 84 -12.59 -11.98 -5.62
C GLU A 84 -13.70 -12.91 -6.10
N ASN A 85 -14.69 -12.37 -6.81
CA ASN A 85 -15.79 -13.13 -7.38
C ASN A 85 -15.53 -13.61 -8.82
N ASN A 86 -14.36 -13.28 -9.40
CA ASN A 86 -14.00 -13.58 -10.78
C ASN A 86 -12.79 -14.53 -10.88
N ASN A 87 -12.66 -15.49 -9.97
CA ASN A 87 -11.54 -16.46 -9.96
C ASN A 87 -11.37 -17.19 -11.30
N ASP A 88 -12.46 -17.35 -12.05
CA ASP A 88 -12.48 -18.00 -13.36
C ASP A 88 -12.47 -17.00 -14.53
N ALA A 89 -12.24 -15.72 -14.29
CA ALA A 89 -12.28 -14.66 -15.32
C ALA A 89 -11.29 -14.84 -16.47
N MET A 90 -10.28 -15.68 -16.29
CA MET A 90 -9.31 -16.07 -17.32
C MET A 90 -9.85 -17.15 -18.28
N LEU A 91 -10.91 -17.85 -17.90
CA LEU A 91 -11.56 -18.84 -18.74
C LEU A 91 -12.59 -18.15 -19.65
N PRO A 92 -12.80 -18.64 -20.88
CA PRO A 92 -13.81 -18.08 -21.79
C PRO A 92 -15.22 -18.50 -21.36
N ARG A 93 -15.71 -17.93 -20.26
CA ARG A 93 -17.08 -18.13 -19.78
C ARG A 93 -17.90 -16.86 -19.98
N PRO A 94 -19.15 -16.93 -20.44
CA PRO A 94 -20.02 -15.77 -20.66
C PRO A 94 -20.46 -15.08 -19.37
N GLU A 95 -20.22 -15.66 -18.20
CA GLU A 95 -20.75 -15.22 -16.91
C GLU A 95 -19.76 -14.37 -16.07
N THR A 96 -18.57 -14.09 -16.61
CA THR A 96 -17.58 -13.30 -15.86
C THR A 96 -17.83 -11.80 -16.07
N ASN A 97 -17.84 -11.03 -14.97
CA ASN A 97 -17.95 -9.57 -15.02
C ASN A 97 -16.66 -8.90 -15.53
N ALA A 98 -15.68 -9.67 -16.00
CA ALA A 98 -14.43 -9.16 -16.53
C ALA A 98 -14.53 -8.89 -18.03
N THR A 99 -14.27 -7.66 -18.43
CA THR A 99 -14.25 -7.27 -19.83
C THR A 99 -12.89 -7.55 -20.44
N ARG A 100 -12.87 -8.20 -21.61
CA ARG A 100 -11.66 -8.48 -22.37
C ARG A 100 -11.35 -7.32 -23.30
N TYR A 101 -10.10 -6.83 -23.26
CA TYR A 101 -9.54 -5.87 -24.19
C TYR A 101 -8.26 -6.42 -24.83
N LEU A 102 -8.00 -6.02 -26.08
CA LEU A 102 -6.74 -6.33 -26.76
C LEU A 102 -5.65 -5.35 -26.32
N LEU A 103 -4.41 -5.84 -26.25
CA LEU A 103 -3.25 -4.99 -25.94
C LEU A 103 -2.89 -4.13 -27.15
N PHE A 104 -2.77 -2.82 -26.94
CA PHE A 104 -2.31 -1.86 -27.93
C PHE A 104 -0.84 -2.11 -28.35
N ASN A 105 -0.05 -2.61 -27.45
CA ASN A 105 1.37 -2.89 -27.67
C ASN A 105 1.63 -4.03 -28.67
N ASP A 106 0.62 -4.85 -29.00
CA ASP A 106 0.74 -5.91 -30.01
C ASP A 106 0.18 -5.43 -31.35
N LYS A 107 1.08 -5.17 -32.31
CA LYS A 107 0.73 -4.68 -33.65
C LYS A 107 -0.30 -5.55 -34.39
N ARG A 108 -0.43 -6.83 -34.02
CA ARG A 108 -1.39 -7.78 -34.62
C ARG A 108 -2.84 -7.54 -34.17
N ASN A 109 -3.02 -6.78 -33.10
CA ASN A 109 -4.33 -6.55 -32.51
C ASN A 109 -5.11 -5.43 -33.19
N GLY A 110 -4.49 -4.58 -34.01
CA GLY A 110 -5.11 -3.42 -34.60
C GLY A 110 -6.35 -3.72 -35.45
N GLU A 111 -6.27 -4.72 -36.35
CA GLU A 111 -7.40 -5.12 -37.20
C GLU A 111 -8.54 -5.75 -36.38
N GLU A 112 -8.23 -6.61 -35.39
CA GLU A 112 -9.21 -7.23 -34.52
C GLU A 112 -9.91 -6.17 -33.63
N ALA A 113 -9.18 -5.20 -33.11
CA ALA A 113 -9.74 -4.11 -32.32
C ALA A 113 -10.72 -3.24 -33.12
N MET A 114 -10.39 -2.92 -34.37
CA MET A 114 -11.28 -2.19 -35.27
C MET A 114 -12.59 -2.97 -35.53
N THR A 115 -12.49 -4.27 -35.70
CA THR A 115 -13.65 -5.11 -35.96
C THR A 115 -14.56 -5.26 -34.74
N THR A 116 -13.98 -5.31 -33.53
CA THR A 116 -14.74 -5.47 -32.28
C THR A 116 -15.31 -4.16 -31.75
N GLY A 117 -14.77 -3.02 -32.18
CA GLY A 117 -15.20 -1.67 -31.72
C GLY A 117 -15.00 -1.40 -30.23
N ARG A 118 -14.17 -2.20 -29.54
CA ARG A 118 -13.99 -2.12 -28.07
C ARG A 118 -12.81 -1.27 -27.63
N GLY A 119 -12.06 -0.68 -28.53
CA GLY A 119 -10.79 -0.04 -28.17
C GLY A 119 -9.72 -1.04 -27.73
N MET A 120 -8.58 -0.53 -27.31
CA MET A 120 -7.43 -1.32 -26.86
C MET A 120 -6.91 -0.79 -25.54
N VAL A 121 -6.19 -1.62 -24.82
CA VAL A 121 -5.53 -1.21 -23.58
C VAL A 121 -4.02 -1.10 -23.82
N PHE A 122 -3.47 0.07 -23.53
CA PHE A 122 -2.03 0.25 -23.40
C PHE A 122 -1.64 -0.14 -21.98
N TYR A 123 -0.78 -1.15 -21.86
CA TYR A 123 -0.31 -1.68 -20.58
C TYR A 123 1.20 -1.42 -20.50
N SER A 124 1.61 -0.65 -19.51
CA SER A 124 3.01 -0.28 -19.30
C SER A 124 3.51 -0.82 -17.97
N THR A 125 4.58 -1.61 -18.04
CA THR A 125 5.34 -2.11 -16.89
C THR A 125 6.80 -2.20 -17.28
N PRO A 126 7.74 -2.28 -16.33
CA PRO A 126 9.17 -2.46 -16.63
C PRO A 126 9.46 -3.69 -17.48
N LYS A 127 8.63 -4.73 -17.34
CA LYS A 127 8.66 -5.94 -18.19
C LYS A 127 7.24 -6.22 -18.67
N MET A 128 6.98 -5.98 -19.94
CA MET A 128 5.64 -5.96 -20.53
C MET A 128 4.77 -7.20 -20.32
N ASN A 129 5.35 -8.35 -20.05
CA ASN A 129 4.62 -9.62 -19.91
C ASN A 129 4.60 -10.14 -18.47
N GLU A 130 4.95 -9.29 -17.50
CA GLU A 130 5.03 -9.69 -16.10
C GLU A 130 4.34 -8.64 -15.22
N TYR A 131 3.81 -9.10 -14.09
CA TYR A 131 3.32 -8.19 -13.07
C TYR A 131 4.51 -7.51 -12.39
N PRO A 132 4.51 -6.17 -12.31
CA PRO A 132 5.58 -5.46 -11.62
C PRO A 132 5.47 -5.70 -10.12
N LEU A 133 6.62 -5.72 -9.45
CA LEU A 133 6.65 -5.64 -8.00
C LEU A 133 6.36 -4.20 -7.57
N SER A 134 5.48 -4.05 -6.60
CA SER A 134 5.20 -2.75 -5.98
C SER A 134 6.47 -2.20 -5.31
N THR A 135 6.66 -0.90 -5.38
CA THR A 135 7.74 -0.22 -4.64
C THR A 135 7.59 -0.38 -3.14
N ILE A 136 6.36 -0.63 -2.65
CA ILE A 136 6.03 -0.81 -1.24
C ILE A 136 6.38 -2.22 -0.75
N ASP A 137 6.49 -3.19 -1.64
CA ASP A 137 6.71 -4.61 -1.29
C ASP A 137 7.92 -4.80 -0.36
N ALA A 138 9.02 -4.08 -0.61
CA ALA A 138 10.23 -4.13 0.20
C ALA A 138 10.07 -3.59 1.62
N ILE A 139 9.03 -2.82 1.90
CA ILE A 139 8.80 -2.15 3.20
C ILE A 139 7.49 -2.54 3.88
N ILE A 140 6.78 -3.57 3.39
CA ILE A 140 5.50 -4.01 3.97
C ILE A 140 5.64 -4.31 5.46
N GLU A 141 6.65 -5.07 5.86
CA GLU A 141 6.91 -5.39 7.27
C GLU A 141 7.21 -4.14 8.10
N THR A 142 7.90 -3.16 7.51
CA THR A 142 8.18 -1.88 8.17
C THR A 142 6.90 -1.08 8.39
N CYS A 143 6.02 -1.04 7.42
CA CYS A 143 4.70 -0.38 7.54
C CYS A 143 3.80 -1.11 8.55
N GLN A 144 3.85 -2.43 8.58
CA GLN A 144 3.12 -3.21 9.60
C GLN A 144 3.65 -2.91 11.01
N SER A 145 4.97 -2.84 11.18
CA SER A 145 5.59 -2.49 12.46
C SER A 145 5.17 -1.10 12.93
N ASP A 146 5.09 -0.12 12.01
CA ASP A 146 4.62 1.24 12.31
C ASP A 146 3.16 1.21 12.79
N ASN A 147 2.30 0.50 12.10
CA ASN A 147 0.89 0.35 12.46
C ASN A 147 0.71 -0.29 13.86
N GLU A 148 1.49 -1.31 14.18
CA GLU A 148 1.46 -1.94 15.52
C GLU A 148 1.99 -1.00 16.61
N MET A 149 3.03 -0.22 16.33
CA MET A 149 3.51 0.80 17.28
C MET A 149 2.45 1.88 17.53
N GLN A 150 1.78 2.38 16.49
CA GLN A 150 0.70 3.35 16.64
C GLN A 150 -0.48 2.79 17.43
N LYS A 151 -0.86 1.54 17.22
CA LYS A 151 -1.90 0.87 18.01
C LYS A 151 -1.49 0.73 19.48
N PHE A 152 -0.22 0.40 19.74
CA PHE A 152 0.32 0.30 21.09
C PHE A 152 0.28 1.66 21.80
N GLU A 153 0.73 2.72 21.12
CA GLU A 153 0.68 4.09 21.66
C GLU A 153 -0.77 4.52 21.94
N LEU A 154 -1.68 4.27 21.00
CA LEU A 154 -3.10 4.57 21.18
C LEU A 154 -3.69 3.78 22.35
N GLY A 155 -3.35 2.51 22.49
CA GLY A 155 -3.76 1.67 23.61
C GLY A 155 -3.29 2.23 24.96
N ASN A 156 -2.02 2.67 25.04
CA ASN A 156 -1.49 3.29 26.24
C ASN A 156 -2.21 4.61 26.59
N ILE A 157 -2.48 5.44 25.61
CA ILE A 157 -3.20 6.71 25.80
C ILE A 157 -4.64 6.44 26.27
N THR A 158 -5.32 5.51 25.59
CA THR A 158 -6.73 5.18 25.86
C THR A 158 -6.90 4.57 27.26
N ASN A 159 -5.95 3.73 27.69
CA ASN A 159 -5.96 3.08 28.99
C ASN A 159 -5.29 3.94 30.10
N GLY A 160 -4.92 5.21 29.81
CA GLY A 160 -4.39 6.14 30.79
C GLY A 160 -3.00 5.79 31.30
N PHE A 161 -2.15 5.14 30.48
CA PHE A 161 -0.80 4.70 30.84
C PHE A 161 -0.74 3.79 32.08
N LEU A 162 -1.84 3.10 32.39
CA LEU A 162 -1.89 2.17 33.52
C LEU A 162 -0.97 0.98 33.26
N SER A 163 -0.11 0.70 34.22
CA SER A 163 0.67 -0.53 34.24
C SER A 163 -0.25 -1.75 34.37
N MET A 164 0.17 -2.90 33.82
CA MET A 164 -0.56 -4.14 34.00
C MET A 164 -0.75 -4.41 35.49
N SER A 165 -1.99 -4.68 35.90
CA SER A 165 -2.31 -5.05 37.29
C SER A 165 -2.72 -6.51 37.36
N ILE A 166 -2.09 -7.27 38.23
CA ILE A 166 -2.42 -8.66 38.51
C ILE A 166 -3.26 -8.67 39.76
N PHE A 167 -4.53 -9.11 39.64
CA PHE A 167 -5.39 -9.38 40.77
C PHE A 167 -5.27 -10.85 41.18
N LYS A 168 -4.79 -11.10 42.38
CA LYS A 168 -4.72 -12.42 42.97
C LYS A 168 -5.97 -12.65 43.83
N TYR A 169 -6.71 -13.74 43.61
CA TYR A 169 -7.84 -14.12 44.44
C TYR A 169 -7.59 -15.53 45.03
N PRO A 170 -8.03 -15.79 46.26
CA PRO A 170 -7.89 -17.12 46.84
C PRO A 170 -8.82 -18.09 46.10
N SER A 171 -8.25 -19.18 45.60
CA SER A 171 -8.97 -20.24 44.89
C SER A 171 -8.80 -21.54 45.63
N SER A 172 -9.90 -22.10 46.09
CA SER A 172 -9.91 -23.42 46.74
C SER A 172 -10.18 -24.52 45.71
N GLY A 173 -9.11 -24.98 45.06
CA GLY A 173 -9.14 -26.13 44.15
C GLY A 173 -9.63 -25.81 42.74
N ASP A 174 -8.79 -25.18 41.97
CA ASP A 174 -9.04 -24.89 40.54
C ASP A 174 -9.00 -26.17 39.72
N SER A 175 -10.02 -26.39 38.91
CA SER A 175 -10.02 -27.45 37.91
C SER A 175 -9.10 -27.09 36.74
N GLU A 176 -8.55 -28.09 36.00
CA GLU A 176 -7.78 -27.88 34.79
C GLU A 176 -8.48 -26.94 33.78
N GLU A 177 -9.81 -26.96 33.75
CA GLU A 177 -10.62 -26.08 32.89
C GLU A 177 -10.48 -24.59 33.26
N GLN A 178 -10.29 -24.25 34.53
CA GLN A 178 -10.07 -22.88 34.98
C GLN A 178 -8.66 -22.39 34.62
N GLU A 179 -7.65 -23.26 34.75
CA GLU A 179 -6.29 -22.95 34.29
C GLU A 179 -6.23 -22.69 32.77
N GLU A 180 -6.93 -23.52 31.97
CA GLU A 180 -7.00 -23.31 30.52
C GLU A 180 -7.72 -22.01 30.17
N ALA A 181 -8.80 -21.67 30.88
CA ALA A 181 -9.51 -20.40 30.68
C ALA A 181 -8.65 -19.19 31.04
N ILE A 182 -7.81 -19.27 32.07
CA ILE A 182 -6.85 -18.21 32.43
C ILE A 182 -5.74 -18.10 31.39
N ARG A 183 -5.19 -19.23 30.95
CA ARG A 183 -4.18 -19.25 29.87
C ARG A 183 -4.71 -18.68 28.54
N ALA A 184 -5.97 -19.02 28.20
CA ALA A 184 -6.62 -18.46 27.00
C ALA A 184 -6.80 -16.94 27.11
N LYS A 185 -7.21 -16.45 28.27
CA LYS A 185 -7.29 -14.99 28.53
C LYS A 185 -5.93 -14.32 28.48
N LEU A 186 -4.89 -14.89 29.05
CA LEU A 186 -3.52 -14.39 28.99
C LEU A 186 -3.01 -14.30 27.55
N ASN A 187 -3.31 -15.29 26.72
CA ASN A 187 -2.97 -15.27 25.31
C ASN A 187 -3.76 -14.23 24.52
N GLY A 188 -5.01 -13.98 24.87
CA GLY A 188 -5.85 -12.91 24.30
C GLY A 188 -5.39 -11.50 24.67
N LEU A 189 -4.57 -11.36 25.72
CA LEU A 189 -4.02 -10.07 26.16
C LEU A 189 -2.72 -9.70 25.45
N LYS A 190 -2.19 -10.57 24.59
CA LYS A 190 -1.02 -10.27 23.76
C LYS A 190 -1.44 -9.36 22.61
N GLY A 191 -0.67 -8.33 22.36
CA GLY A 191 -0.87 -7.38 21.26
C GLY A 191 -0.95 -5.93 21.72
N SER A 192 -0.77 -5.03 20.75
CA SER A 192 -0.64 -3.60 20.99
C SER A 192 -1.87 -2.94 21.64
N LEU A 193 -3.07 -3.43 21.32
CA LEU A 193 -4.33 -2.89 21.86
C LEU A 193 -4.61 -3.28 23.33
N ASN A 194 -3.92 -4.29 23.85
CA ASN A 194 -4.12 -4.82 25.20
C ASN A 194 -2.95 -4.49 26.13
N ALA A 195 -2.17 -3.49 25.81
CA ALA A 195 -0.91 -3.16 26.49
C ALA A 195 -1.04 -2.95 28.02
N ASN A 196 -2.25 -2.63 28.52
CA ASN A 196 -2.49 -2.32 29.94
C ASN A 196 -3.72 -3.06 30.47
N SER A 197 -3.71 -4.37 30.41
CA SER A 197 -4.85 -5.19 30.82
C SER A 197 -4.73 -5.66 32.27
N ILE A 198 -5.86 -5.85 32.92
CA ILE A 198 -5.95 -6.44 34.26
C ILE A 198 -6.01 -7.97 34.12
N ILE A 199 -5.10 -8.66 34.78
CA ILE A 199 -5.08 -10.12 34.85
C ILE A 199 -5.58 -10.53 36.21
N VAL A 200 -6.52 -11.50 36.24
CA VAL A 200 -7.05 -12.09 37.46
C VAL A 200 -6.48 -13.50 37.58
N VAL A 201 -5.80 -13.80 38.67
CA VAL A 201 -5.17 -15.11 38.94
C VAL A 201 -5.70 -15.69 40.28
N GLY A 202 -6.14 -16.94 40.22
CA GLY A 202 -6.46 -17.69 41.43
C GLY A 202 -5.16 -18.16 42.13
N VAL A 203 -5.10 -18.04 43.45
CA VAL A 203 -3.97 -18.48 44.26
C VAL A 203 -4.51 -19.39 45.39
N ASP A 204 -3.85 -20.53 45.61
CA ASP A 204 -4.22 -21.47 46.71
C ASP A 204 -4.11 -20.82 48.09
N GLU A 205 -5.09 -21.05 48.92
CA GLU A 205 -5.20 -20.46 50.28
C GLU A 205 -4.06 -20.87 51.22
N ASP A 206 -3.37 -21.98 50.95
CA ASP A 206 -2.27 -22.50 51.75
C ASP A 206 -0.94 -21.73 51.59
N ASN A 207 -0.88 -20.76 50.70
CA ASN A 207 0.32 -19.94 50.49
C ASN A 207 0.28 -18.68 51.37
N GLU A 208 0.95 -18.73 52.53
CA GLU A 208 1.04 -17.64 53.52
C GLU A 208 1.58 -16.30 52.92
N ASN A 209 1.90 -16.25 51.64
CA ASN A 209 2.43 -15.09 50.92
C ASN A 209 1.41 -14.33 50.07
N VAL A 210 0.12 -14.48 50.27
CA VAL A 210 -0.91 -13.68 49.62
C VAL A 210 -1.02 -12.30 50.29
N SER A 211 0.08 -11.63 50.54
CA SER A 211 0.05 -10.31 51.20
C SER A 211 -0.39 -9.17 50.28
N ASN A 212 -0.37 -9.35 48.98
CA ASN A 212 -0.82 -8.33 48.04
C ASN A 212 -1.84 -8.89 47.04
N LEU A 213 -3.11 -8.56 47.31
CA LEU A 213 -4.24 -8.88 46.40
C LEU A 213 -4.08 -8.23 45.02
N VAL A 214 -3.28 -7.18 44.92
CA VAL A 214 -3.02 -6.45 43.69
C VAL A 214 -1.51 -6.28 43.54
N GLU A 215 -0.94 -6.83 42.48
CA GLU A 215 0.44 -6.64 42.12
C GLU A 215 0.49 -5.78 40.85
N GLN A 216 1.14 -4.62 40.92
CA GLN A 216 1.36 -3.80 39.77
C GLN A 216 2.67 -4.22 39.13
N VAL A 217 2.61 -4.65 37.86
CA VAL A 217 3.80 -4.81 37.04
C VAL A 217 4.18 -3.41 36.53
N PRO A 218 5.34 -2.89 36.90
CA PRO A 218 5.74 -1.55 36.46
C PRO A 218 5.76 -1.49 34.93
N ALA A 219 5.21 -0.39 34.37
CA ALA A 219 5.30 -0.14 32.95
C ALA A 219 6.77 -0.14 32.53
N ASN A 220 7.10 -0.87 31.49
CA ASN A 220 8.46 -0.89 30.95
C ASN A 220 8.68 0.43 30.20
N ASN A 221 9.19 1.44 30.88
CA ASN A 221 9.44 2.79 30.36
C ASN A 221 10.67 2.80 29.44
N ASN A 222 10.63 2.00 28.39
CA ASN A 222 11.65 2.02 27.34
C ASN A 222 11.33 3.08 26.28
N ASP A 223 11.05 4.32 26.71
CA ASP A 223 10.75 5.45 25.81
C ASP A 223 11.81 5.61 24.71
N SER A 224 13.09 5.41 25.06
CA SER A 224 14.18 5.48 24.10
C SER A 224 14.11 4.37 23.02
N LEU A 225 13.61 3.19 23.37
CA LEU A 225 13.40 2.11 22.42
C LEU A 225 12.34 2.48 21.38
N PHE A 226 11.20 2.98 21.84
CA PHE A 226 10.09 3.37 20.94
C PHE A 226 10.49 4.55 20.05
N ILE A 227 11.16 5.57 20.59
CA ILE A 227 11.67 6.69 19.79
C ILE A 227 12.64 6.20 18.72
N ASN A 228 13.55 5.32 19.05
CA ASN A 228 14.50 4.74 18.08
C ASN A 228 13.81 3.87 17.04
N CYS A 229 12.81 3.07 17.42
CA CYS A 229 12.02 2.27 16.48
C CYS A 229 11.26 3.16 15.50
N THR A 230 10.58 4.19 15.98
CA THR A 230 9.84 5.14 15.13
C THR A 230 10.77 5.86 14.15
N LEU A 231 11.94 6.30 14.61
CA LEU A 231 12.94 6.94 13.75
C LEU A 231 13.48 5.97 12.69
N ASN A 232 13.73 4.72 13.05
CA ASN A 232 14.21 3.70 12.13
C ASN A 232 13.17 3.36 11.06
N VAL A 233 11.91 3.18 11.45
CA VAL A 233 10.78 2.95 10.54
C VAL A 233 10.66 4.09 9.55
N LYS A 234 10.61 5.33 10.05
CA LYS A 234 10.56 6.53 9.23
C LYS A 234 11.71 6.59 8.22
N ASN A 235 12.93 6.37 8.68
CA ASN A 235 14.11 6.41 7.81
C ASN A 235 14.07 5.31 6.74
N ARG A 236 13.63 4.09 7.06
CA ARG A 236 13.48 3.00 6.08
C ARG A 236 12.44 3.32 5.00
N ILE A 237 11.30 3.90 5.39
CA ILE A 237 10.28 4.33 4.43
C ILE A 237 10.84 5.38 3.49
N LEU A 238 11.50 6.42 4.03
CA LEU A 238 12.08 7.48 3.22
C LEU A 238 13.20 6.97 2.29
N GLN A 239 14.02 6.05 2.76
CA GLN A 239 15.07 5.43 1.95
C GLN A 239 14.50 4.60 0.80
N ASN A 240 13.39 3.89 1.02
CA ASN A 240 12.74 3.11 -0.03
C ASN A 240 12.27 4.00 -1.20
N PHE A 241 11.70 5.15 -0.87
CA PHE A 241 11.26 6.13 -1.87
C PHE A 241 12.40 7.07 -2.30
N ALA A 242 13.60 6.92 -1.74
CA ALA A 242 14.75 7.81 -1.95
C ALA A 242 14.37 9.30 -1.80
N CYS A 243 13.47 9.60 -0.85
CA CYS A 243 12.96 10.94 -0.61
C CYS A 243 13.77 11.65 0.47
N PRO A 244 14.43 12.78 0.18
CA PRO A 244 15.12 13.57 1.18
C PRO A 244 14.15 14.15 2.23
N ASN A 245 14.56 14.12 3.50
CA ASN A 245 13.77 14.64 4.62
C ASN A 245 13.37 16.12 4.45
N SER A 246 14.25 16.92 3.84
CA SER A 246 14.05 18.32 3.59
C SER A 246 12.84 18.62 2.72
N LEU A 247 12.59 17.80 1.69
CA LEU A 247 11.45 17.96 0.77
C LEU A 247 10.10 17.66 1.45
N LEU A 248 10.11 16.93 2.56
CA LEU A 248 8.93 16.66 3.38
C LEU A 248 8.77 17.67 4.54
N GLY A 249 9.61 18.70 4.59
CA GLY A 249 9.60 19.66 5.68
C GLY A 249 10.10 19.10 7.03
N MET A 250 10.77 17.96 7.02
CA MET A 250 11.27 17.29 8.21
C MET A 250 12.73 17.66 8.45
N LEU A 251 12.97 18.42 9.52
CA LEU A 251 14.31 18.78 9.95
C LEU A 251 14.89 17.74 10.92
N PRO A 252 16.16 17.34 10.75
CA PRO A 252 16.91 16.72 11.84
C PRO A 252 16.97 17.70 13.02
N SER A 253 16.91 17.18 14.23
CA SER A 253 17.01 17.99 15.45
C SER A 253 18.28 18.85 15.42
N GLY A 254 18.14 20.17 15.50
CA GLY A 254 19.25 21.12 15.49
C GLY A 254 19.77 21.56 14.10
N ALA A 255 19.17 21.11 13.00
CA ALA A 255 19.54 21.54 11.66
C ALA A 255 18.69 22.72 11.19
N ILE A 256 19.32 23.64 10.46
CA ILE A 256 18.65 24.78 9.81
C ILE A 256 18.60 24.46 8.31
N PHE A 257 17.42 24.60 7.68
CA PHE A 257 17.32 24.54 6.22
C PHE A 257 18.08 25.68 5.59
N THR A 258 19.03 25.34 4.74
CA THR A 258 19.61 26.32 3.82
C THR A 258 18.87 26.22 2.48
N ALA A 259 18.66 27.36 1.83
CA ALA A 259 18.06 27.38 0.49
C ALA A 259 18.84 26.50 -0.50
N THR A 260 20.15 26.41 -0.35
CA THR A 260 21.04 25.56 -1.16
C THR A 260 20.71 24.08 -0.97
N GLN A 261 20.56 23.61 0.26
CA GLN A 261 20.25 22.21 0.54
C GLN A 261 18.89 21.80 -0.05
N LEU A 262 17.89 22.66 0.05
CA LEU A 262 16.58 22.39 -0.56
C LEU A 262 16.66 22.28 -2.09
N ALA A 263 17.46 23.14 -2.75
CA ALA A 263 17.67 23.11 -4.18
C ALA A 263 18.44 21.86 -4.61
N ASP A 264 19.45 21.44 -3.86
CA ASP A 264 20.22 20.23 -4.12
C ASP A 264 19.36 18.97 -3.97
N ASP A 265 18.55 18.88 -2.90
CA ASP A 265 17.63 17.78 -2.65
C ASP A 265 16.53 17.70 -3.73
N TYR A 266 16.00 18.84 -4.17
CA TYR A 266 15.08 18.91 -5.31
C TYR A 266 15.73 18.42 -6.60
N THR A 267 16.97 18.82 -6.85
CA THR A 267 17.74 18.38 -8.01
C THR A 267 17.98 16.87 -7.97
N TYR A 268 18.34 16.34 -6.79
CA TYR A 268 18.49 14.90 -6.57
C TYR A 268 17.21 14.13 -6.91
N MET A 269 16.05 14.57 -6.37
CA MET A 269 14.76 13.93 -6.66
C MET A 269 14.39 14.00 -8.14
N ASN A 270 14.67 15.13 -8.80
CA ASN A 270 14.45 15.26 -10.23
C ASN A 270 15.30 14.29 -11.05
N LEU A 271 16.55 14.10 -10.68
CA LEU A 271 17.45 13.13 -11.34
C LEU A 271 16.98 11.70 -11.09
N ARG A 272 16.61 11.38 -9.86
CA ARG A 272 16.13 10.05 -9.46
C ARG A 272 14.85 9.62 -10.18
N THR A 273 13.92 10.55 -10.34
CA THR A 273 12.63 10.28 -11.00
C THR A 273 12.65 10.49 -12.52
N LYS A 274 13.80 10.91 -13.08
CA LYS A 274 13.92 11.24 -14.51
C LYS A 274 13.52 10.10 -15.44
N ASP A 275 14.01 8.89 -15.15
CA ASP A 275 13.76 7.73 -16.02
C ASP A 275 12.28 7.32 -15.97
N ILE A 276 11.67 7.38 -14.78
CA ILE A 276 10.24 7.12 -14.59
C ILE A 276 9.41 8.13 -15.38
N ARG A 277 9.71 9.44 -15.24
CA ARG A 277 9.01 10.51 -15.97
C ARG A 277 9.19 10.46 -17.48
N ASN A 278 10.34 9.98 -17.94
CA ASN A 278 10.56 9.80 -19.37
C ASN A 278 9.85 8.55 -19.94
N GLY A 279 9.48 7.61 -19.09
CA GLY A 279 8.75 6.40 -19.44
C GLY A 279 7.23 6.58 -19.46
N ILE A 280 6.72 7.63 -18.83
CA ILE A 280 5.33 8.08 -18.88
C ILE A 280 5.13 9.00 -20.09
#